data_3f77773b68875eaf3911b78a0f1b4708
#
_entry.id   3f77773b68875eaf3911b78a0f1b4708
#
_cell.length_a   1.000
_cell.length_b   1.000
_cell.length_c   1.000
_cell.angle_alpha   90.00
_cell.angle_beta   90.00
_cell.angle_gamma   90.00
#
_symmetry.space_group_name_H-M   'P 1'
#
loop_
_entity.id
_entity.type
_entity.pdbx_description
1 polymer ?
#
loop_
_entity_poly.entity_id
_entity_poly.type
_entity_poly.pdbx_seq_one_letter_code
_entity_poly.pdbx_strand_id
1 'polypeptide(L)'
;MHRPRAATGFLVVGLGALISGALLQRPGTTSQIGVVPRPRAVTLLPGADAPGHLLPTVTARVQLVHVADLPVVLRMPRLGLSARIVPVGVGSTGALAVPDDPAVLGWWSGGAAPGDATGSIVVDGHVDSARYGLGVFAHLQELVVGDKVELSVASGLTTMFAIAGRRSYAKSSLPSSVFDQSLGERLVLITCGGRFDRRTAHYDDNIVLYALPVAGRR
;
A
#
# COMPACT_ATOMS: atom_id res chain seq x y z
N MET A 1 54.66 -56.89 -44.80
CA MET A 1 54.03 -56.08 -45.87
C MET A 1 52.56 -55.87 -45.51
N HIS A 2 52.21 -54.79 -44.81
CA HIS A 2 50.82 -54.43 -44.49
C HIS A 2 50.64 -52.97 -44.86
N ARG A 3 49.74 -52.73 -45.80
CA ARG A 3 49.34 -51.38 -46.22
C ARG A 3 48.24 -50.86 -45.30
N PRO A 4 48.29 -49.61 -44.84
CA PRO A 4 47.19 -49.00 -44.12
C PRO A 4 46.15 -48.48 -45.08
N ARG A 5 44.87 -48.73 -44.75
CA ARG A 5 43.72 -48.17 -45.40
C ARG A 5 43.44 -46.73 -44.90
N ALA A 6 43.32 -45.81 -45.85
CA ALA A 6 42.88 -44.43 -45.59
C ALA A 6 41.39 -44.40 -45.23
N ALA A 7 41.11 -43.83 -44.10
CA ALA A 7 39.71 -43.52 -43.70
C ALA A 7 39.40 -42.06 -44.05
N THR A 8 38.48 -41.89 -45.00
CA THR A 8 37.95 -40.57 -45.41
C THR A 8 36.98 -40.09 -44.36
N GLY A 9 37.37 -39.08 -43.56
CA GLY A 9 36.49 -38.44 -42.58
C GLY A 9 35.61 -37.40 -43.28
N PHE A 10 34.29 -37.56 -43.18
CA PHE A 10 33.31 -36.55 -43.58
C PHE A 10 33.25 -35.47 -42.46
N LEU A 11 33.61 -34.25 -42.83
CA LEU A 11 33.44 -33.05 -41.99
C LEU A 11 31.99 -32.59 -42.12
N VAL A 12 31.16 -32.85 -41.11
CA VAL A 12 29.84 -32.26 -40.98
C VAL A 12 29.98 -30.92 -40.29
N VAL A 13 29.90 -29.83 -41.04
CA VAL A 13 29.81 -28.47 -40.51
C VAL A 13 28.37 -28.27 -40.00
N GLY A 14 28.18 -28.45 -38.71
CA GLY A 14 26.95 -28.10 -38.01
C GLY A 14 26.89 -26.60 -37.81
N LEU A 15 26.01 -25.93 -38.56
CA LEU A 15 25.67 -24.51 -38.38
C LEU A 15 24.78 -24.38 -37.13
N GLY A 16 25.41 -24.20 -35.97
CA GLY A 16 24.73 -23.93 -34.71
C GLY A 16 24.17 -22.50 -34.71
N ALA A 17 22.87 -22.36 -34.94
CA ALA A 17 22.17 -21.11 -34.70
C ALA A 17 22.14 -20.83 -33.19
N LEU A 18 23.00 -19.93 -32.73
CA LEU A 18 22.91 -19.34 -31.39
C LEU A 18 21.66 -18.45 -31.34
N ILE A 19 20.53 -19.01 -30.89
CA ILE A 19 19.39 -18.21 -30.46
C ILE A 19 19.78 -17.62 -29.13
N SER A 20 20.33 -16.40 -29.17
CA SER A 20 20.47 -15.54 -27.97
C SER A 20 19.07 -15.14 -27.52
N GLY A 21 18.46 -15.97 -26.70
CA GLY A 21 17.26 -15.63 -25.96
C GLY A 21 17.61 -14.54 -24.94
N ALA A 22 17.51 -13.29 -25.34
CA ALA A 22 17.45 -12.18 -24.41
C ALA A 22 16.14 -12.35 -23.60
N LEU A 23 16.25 -12.98 -22.42
CA LEU A 23 15.22 -12.86 -21.38
C LEU A 23 15.13 -11.39 -21.03
N LEU A 24 14.23 -10.68 -21.70
CA LEU A 24 13.71 -9.41 -21.24
C LEU A 24 13.00 -9.69 -19.92
N GLN A 25 13.73 -9.62 -18.81
CA GLN A 25 13.13 -9.49 -17.50
C GLN A 25 12.36 -8.19 -17.51
N ARG A 26 11.05 -8.31 -17.76
CA ARG A 26 10.13 -7.20 -17.54
C ARG A 26 10.26 -6.82 -16.07
N PRO A 27 10.60 -5.57 -15.72
CA PRO A 27 10.51 -5.12 -14.34
C PRO A 27 9.07 -5.41 -13.91
N GLY A 28 8.91 -6.08 -12.77
CA GLY A 28 7.60 -6.41 -12.20
C GLY A 28 6.84 -5.12 -11.94
N THR A 29 6.13 -4.64 -12.92
CA THR A 29 5.21 -3.51 -12.78
C THR A 29 4.07 -4.00 -11.90
N THR A 30 4.07 -3.62 -10.63
CA THR A 30 2.92 -3.80 -9.75
C THR A 30 1.73 -3.13 -10.43
N SER A 31 0.84 -3.94 -11.01
CA SER A 31 -0.26 -3.44 -11.83
C SER A 31 -1.13 -2.50 -11.00
N GLN A 32 -1.27 -1.27 -11.45
CA GLN A 32 -2.22 -0.32 -10.87
C GLN A 32 -3.63 -0.75 -11.21
N ILE A 33 -4.53 -0.76 -10.24
CA ILE A 33 -5.93 -1.15 -10.44
C ILE A 33 -6.86 -0.11 -9.82
N GLY A 34 -8.07 0.01 -10.38
CA GLY A 34 -9.16 0.81 -9.81
C GLY A 34 -8.92 2.33 -9.82
N VAL A 35 -9.75 3.04 -9.07
CA VAL A 35 -9.79 4.50 -8.96
C VAL A 35 -9.32 4.93 -7.58
N VAL A 36 -8.39 5.88 -7.52
CA VAL A 36 -8.01 6.55 -6.26
C VAL A 36 -9.02 7.66 -6.02
N PRO A 37 -9.71 7.67 -4.86
CA PRO A 37 -10.59 8.76 -4.48
C PRO A 37 -9.81 10.08 -4.47
N ARG A 38 -10.25 11.06 -5.26
CA ARG A 38 -9.64 12.40 -5.31
C ARG A 38 -10.53 13.40 -4.58
N PRO A 39 -9.96 14.46 -4.00
CA PRO A 39 -10.74 15.60 -3.52
C PRO A 39 -11.62 16.10 -4.66
N ARG A 40 -12.90 16.34 -4.38
CA ARG A 40 -13.71 17.18 -5.28
C ARG A 40 -13.11 18.57 -5.22
N ALA A 41 -12.66 19.09 -6.37
CA ALA A 41 -12.33 20.50 -6.47
C ALA A 41 -13.59 21.29 -6.09
N VAL A 42 -13.54 21.98 -4.96
CA VAL A 42 -14.56 22.99 -4.64
C VAL A 42 -14.27 24.14 -5.58
N THR A 43 -15.07 24.27 -6.63
CA THR A 43 -15.05 25.44 -7.48
C THR A 43 -15.59 26.57 -6.61
N LEU A 44 -14.67 27.39 -6.09
CA LEU A 44 -15.06 28.68 -5.50
C LEU A 44 -15.63 29.51 -6.63
N LEU A 45 -16.93 29.73 -6.62
CA LEU A 45 -17.57 30.70 -7.48
C LEU A 45 -16.96 32.06 -7.14
N PRO A 46 -16.45 32.83 -8.14
CA PRO A 46 -16.02 34.19 -7.88
C PRO A 46 -17.29 35.01 -7.61
N GLY A 47 -17.47 35.40 -6.38
CA GLY A 47 -18.65 36.13 -5.96
C GLY A 47 -18.38 37.02 -4.76
N ALA A 48 -18.35 38.31 -5.04
CA ALA A 48 -18.54 39.46 -4.17
C ALA A 48 -17.40 39.87 -3.24
N ASP A 49 -16.82 40.99 -3.61
CA ASP A 49 -16.04 41.89 -2.77
C ASP A 49 -16.73 42.15 -1.41
N ALA A 50 -16.03 41.82 -0.34
CA ALA A 50 -16.30 42.35 0.99
C ALA A 50 -14.97 42.70 1.65
N PRO A 51 -14.74 43.98 2.05
CA PRO A 51 -13.54 44.37 2.76
C PRO A 51 -13.66 43.98 4.23
N GLY A 52 -12.86 43.07 4.67
CA GLY A 52 -12.76 42.68 6.07
C GLY A 52 -11.74 41.56 6.23
N HIS A 53 -10.50 41.92 6.48
CA HIS A 53 -9.46 40.98 6.88
C HIS A 53 -9.80 40.32 8.23
N LEU A 54 -10.55 39.22 8.19
CA LEU A 54 -10.52 38.24 9.25
C LEU A 54 -9.67 37.09 8.73
N LEU A 55 -8.45 36.98 9.25
CA LEU A 55 -7.64 35.79 9.08
C LEU A 55 -8.49 34.59 9.49
N PRO A 56 -8.60 33.53 8.67
CA PRO A 56 -9.30 32.32 9.10
C PRO A 56 -8.53 31.80 10.31
N THR A 57 -9.16 31.86 11.48
CA THR A 57 -8.69 31.14 12.66
C THR A 57 -8.76 29.66 12.27
N VAL A 58 -7.59 29.07 11.93
CA VAL A 58 -7.47 27.64 11.81
C VAL A 58 -7.67 27.08 13.21
N THR A 59 -8.91 26.84 13.55
CA THR A 59 -9.25 26.08 14.74
C THR A 59 -8.81 24.65 14.44
N ALA A 60 -7.59 24.29 14.86
CA ALA A 60 -7.17 22.92 14.91
C ALA A 60 -8.20 22.17 15.76
N ARG A 61 -9.11 21.46 15.11
CA ARG A 61 -10.07 20.60 15.78
C ARG A 61 -9.23 19.48 16.38
N VAL A 62 -8.91 19.60 17.67
CA VAL A 62 -8.38 18.46 18.44
C VAL A 62 -9.50 17.44 18.49
N GLN A 63 -9.45 16.48 17.57
CA GLN A 63 -10.37 15.37 17.55
C GLN A 63 -9.99 14.50 18.74
N LEU A 64 -10.80 14.49 19.79
CA LEU A 64 -10.65 13.57 20.92
C LEU A 64 -11.02 12.18 20.40
N VAL A 65 -10.02 11.43 19.95
CA VAL A 65 -10.20 10.03 19.61
C VAL A 65 -10.56 9.28 20.89
N HIS A 66 -11.77 8.78 20.99
CA HIS A 66 -12.16 7.94 22.12
C HIS A 66 -11.40 6.62 22.03
N VAL A 67 -10.84 6.13 23.15
CA VAL A 67 -10.12 4.85 23.19
C VAL A 67 -10.98 3.70 22.66
N ALA A 68 -12.30 3.78 22.81
CA ALA A 68 -13.26 2.82 22.28
C ALA A 68 -13.30 2.75 20.74
N ASP A 69 -12.86 3.80 20.05
CA ASP A 69 -12.91 3.90 18.58
C ASP A 69 -11.55 3.59 17.93
N LEU A 70 -10.53 3.24 18.73
CA LEU A 70 -9.22 2.86 18.20
C LEU A 70 -9.32 1.56 17.40
N PRO A 71 -8.78 1.51 16.18
CA PRO A 71 -8.72 0.27 15.41
C PRO A 71 -7.79 -0.73 16.09
N VAL A 72 -8.27 -1.96 16.28
CA VAL A 72 -7.53 -3.01 17.00
C VAL A 72 -7.28 -4.26 16.16
N VAL A 73 -8.13 -4.54 15.16
CA VAL A 73 -7.99 -5.72 14.28
C VAL A 73 -8.38 -5.35 12.85
N LEU A 74 -7.54 -5.75 11.90
CA LEU A 74 -7.84 -5.75 10.48
C LEU A 74 -8.03 -7.19 10.00
N ARG A 75 -9.10 -7.45 9.23
CA ARG A 75 -9.33 -8.72 8.56
C ARG A 75 -9.42 -8.53 7.05
N MET A 76 -8.83 -9.44 6.33
CA MET A 76 -8.86 -9.52 4.86
C MET A 76 -9.39 -10.90 4.46
N PRO A 77 -10.74 -11.09 4.39
CA PRO A 77 -11.36 -12.41 4.22
C PRO A 77 -10.88 -13.14 2.97
N ARG A 78 -10.68 -12.43 1.85
CA ARG A 78 -10.17 -13.03 0.60
C ARG A 78 -8.81 -13.71 0.79
N LEU A 79 -7.96 -13.16 1.63
CA LEU A 79 -6.62 -13.69 1.91
C LEU A 79 -6.61 -14.65 3.11
N GLY A 80 -7.73 -14.81 3.81
CA GLY A 80 -7.80 -15.58 5.04
C GLY A 80 -6.96 -14.98 6.18
N LEU A 81 -6.65 -13.69 6.14
CA LEU A 81 -5.74 -13.02 7.07
C LEU A 81 -6.49 -12.18 8.09
N SER A 82 -5.96 -12.17 9.31
CA SER A 82 -6.39 -11.30 10.41
C SER A 82 -5.15 -10.86 11.19
N ALA A 83 -5.05 -9.57 11.52
CA ALA A 83 -3.92 -9.03 12.26
C ALA A 83 -4.35 -8.02 13.30
N ARG A 84 -3.61 -7.99 14.40
CA ARG A 84 -3.72 -6.94 15.43
C ARG A 84 -3.15 -5.64 14.90
N ILE A 85 -3.79 -4.53 15.30
CA ILE A 85 -3.34 -3.17 15.01
C ILE A 85 -2.89 -2.52 16.32
N VAL A 86 -1.84 -1.70 16.25
CA VAL A 86 -1.38 -0.82 17.31
C VAL A 86 -1.26 0.61 16.80
N PRO A 87 -1.49 1.64 17.63
CA PRO A 87 -1.26 3.02 17.22
C PRO A 87 0.24 3.28 17.02
N VAL A 88 0.57 3.99 15.94
CA VAL A 88 1.93 4.42 15.62
C VAL A 88 1.95 5.91 15.31
N GLY A 89 3.08 6.54 15.53
CA GLY A 89 3.34 7.95 15.23
C GLY A 89 4.28 8.12 14.04
N VAL A 90 4.66 9.36 13.80
CA VAL A 90 5.69 9.73 12.83
C VAL A 90 7.02 9.86 13.59
N GLY A 91 8.04 9.17 13.11
CA GLY A 91 9.38 9.21 13.69
C GLY A 91 10.10 10.55 13.42
N SER A 92 11.28 10.73 14.00
CA SER A 92 12.11 11.94 13.87
C SER A 92 12.54 12.23 12.42
N THR A 93 12.53 11.23 11.55
CA THR A 93 12.84 11.36 10.12
C THR A 93 11.64 11.78 9.26
N GLY A 94 10.47 11.97 9.86
CA GLY A 94 9.20 12.22 9.13
C GLY A 94 8.56 10.99 8.52
N ALA A 95 9.13 9.80 8.72
CA ALA A 95 8.53 8.54 8.25
C ALA A 95 7.52 8.00 9.28
N LEU A 96 6.45 7.37 8.79
CA LEU A 96 5.52 6.64 9.63
C LEU A 96 6.25 5.45 10.26
N ALA A 97 6.07 5.28 11.57
CA ALA A 97 6.65 4.15 12.28
C ALA A 97 5.88 2.87 11.94
N VAL A 98 6.61 1.79 11.67
CA VAL A 98 6.05 0.45 11.42
C VAL A 98 6.40 -0.43 12.61
N PRO A 99 5.47 -1.23 13.17
CA PRO A 99 5.79 -2.17 14.26
C PRO A 99 6.90 -3.15 13.85
N ASP A 100 7.85 -3.45 14.75
CA ASP A 100 8.96 -4.38 14.44
C ASP A 100 8.48 -5.81 14.15
N ASP A 101 7.38 -6.24 14.78
CA ASP A 101 6.76 -7.53 14.56
C ASP A 101 5.95 -7.51 13.25
N PRO A 102 6.33 -8.28 12.21
CA PRO A 102 5.65 -8.28 10.94
C PRO A 102 4.24 -8.92 10.98
N ALA A 103 3.85 -9.53 12.09
CA ALA A 103 2.50 -10.00 12.34
C ALA A 103 1.56 -8.92 12.90
N VAL A 104 2.09 -7.74 13.19
CA VAL A 104 1.37 -6.59 13.77
C VAL A 104 1.33 -5.45 12.76
N LEU A 105 0.19 -4.78 12.66
CA LEU A 105 -0.01 -3.61 11.82
C LEU A 105 0.06 -2.32 12.66
N GLY A 106 0.53 -1.24 12.04
CA GLY A 106 0.53 0.10 12.60
C GLY A 106 -0.66 0.90 12.09
N TRP A 107 -1.41 1.57 12.96
CA TRP A 107 -2.36 2.61 12.59
C TRP A 107 -1.80 3.98 12.92
N TRP A 108 -1.75 4.87 11.95
CA TRP A 108 -1.30 6.24 12.14
C TRP A 108 -2.27 7.02 13.04
N SER A 109 -1.85 7.27 14.28
CA SER A 109 -2.67 7.94 15.30
C SER A 109 -2.92 9.43 15.05
N GLY A 110 -2.24 10.03 14.08
CA GLY A 110 -2.48 11.40 13.60
C GLY A 110 -3.52 11.49 12.49
N GLY A 111 -4.08 10.36 12.05
CA GLY A 111 -5.11 10.26 11.02
C GLY A 111 -6.51 10.04 11.58
N ALA A 112 -7.46 9.81 10.67
CA ALA A 112 -8.83 9.47 11.03
C ALA A 112 -8.92 8.11 11.75
N ALA A 113 -9.95 7.97 12.58
CA ALA A 113 -10.39 6.71 13.16
C ALA A 113 -11.62 6.18 12.42
N PRO A 114 -11.93 4.87 12.54
CA PRO A 114 -13.13 4.29 11.95
C PRO A 114 -14.40 4.98 12.47
N GLY A 115 -15.24 5.45 11.54
CA GLY A 115 -16.48 6.18 11.86
C GLY A 115 -16.35 7.69 11.82
N ASP A 116 -15.16 8.23 11.61
CA ASP A 116 -14.99 9.67 11.35
C ASP A 116 -15.65 10.04 10.02
N ALA A 117 -16.27 11.25 9.97
CA ALA A 117 -16.94 11.71 8.76
C ALA A 117 -15.97 11.94 7.59
N THR A 118 -14.71 12.24 7.89
CA THR A 118 -13.67 12.57 6.91
C THR A 118 -12.31 12.04 7.35
N GLY A 119 -11.42 11.86 6.40
CA GLY A 119 -10.02 11.56 6.63
C GLY A 119 -9.58 10.18 6.15
N SER A 120 -8.27 10.03 6.12
CA SER A 120 -7.63 8.75 5.82
C SER A 120 -7.31 8.00 7.10
N ILE A 121 -7.88 6.81 7.26
CA ILE A 121 -7.48 5.81 8.25
C ILE A 121 -6.28 5.10 7.64
N VAL A 122 -5.07 5.42 8.05
CA VAL A 122 -3.85 4.87 7.46
C VAL A 122 -3.34 3.71 8.30
N VAL A 123 -3.22 2.54 7.69
CA VAL A 123 -2.68 1.32 8.32
C VAL A 123 -1.50 0.84 7.50
N ASP A 124 -0.37 0.65 8.14
CA ASP A 124 0.83 0.13 7.54
C ASP A 124 1.24 -1.24 8.11
N GLY A 125 2.12 -1.92 7.38
CA GLY A 125 2.65 -3.20 7.81
C GLY A 125 3.75 -3.71 6.89
N HIS A 126 4.54 -4.62 7.41
CA HIS A 126 5.62 -5.23 6.68
C HIS A 126 5.14 -6.17 5.57
N VAL A 127 5.83 -6.13 4.42
CA VAL A 127 5.74 -7.18 3.39
C VAL A 127 6.51 -8.43 3.85
N ASP A 128 7.69 -8.23 4.45
CA ASP A 128 8.52 -9.28 5.02
C ASP A 128 9.48 -8.71 6.09
N SER A 129 10.17 -9.60 6.76
CA SER A 129 11.22 -9.29 7.71
C SER A 129 12.33 -10.33 7.58
N ALA A 130 13.59 -9.90 7.57
CA ALA A 130 14.74 -10.79 7.51
C ALA A 130 14.79 -11.78 8.69
N ARG A 131 14.21 -11.39 9.84
CA ARG A 131 14.21 -12.20 11.06
C ARG A 131 13.00 -13.13 11.16
N TYR A 132 11.82 -12.68 10.69
CA TYR A 132 10.54 -13.34 10.97
C TYR A 132 9.84 -13.87 9.71
N GLY A 133 10.41 -13.65 8.51
CA GLY A 133 9.80 -14.08 7.26
C GLY A 133 8.70 -13.14 6.76
N LEU A 134 7.65 -13.72 6.15
CA LEU A 134 6.57 -12.95 5.53
C LEU A 134 5.75 -12.18 6.58
N GLY A 135 5.47 -10.92 6.27
CA GLY A 135 4.59 -10.08 7.06
C GLY A 135 3.12 -10.24 6.66
N VAL A 136 2.23 -9.63 7.45
CA VAL A 136 0.77 -9.66 7.19
C VAL A 136 0.45 -9.09 5.81
N PHE A 137 1.16 -8.07 5.37
CA PHE A 137 0.93 -7.42 4.09
C PHE A 137 1.74 -8.01 2.91
N ALA A 138 2.35 -9.19 3.08
CA ALA A 138 3.06 -9.90 2.01
C ALA A 138 2.18 -10.11 0.77
N HIS A 139 0.90 -10.39 0.98
CA HIS A 139 -0.08 -10.69 -0.06
C HIS A 139 -1.06 -9.53 -0.34
N LEU A 140 -0.79 -8.33 0.19
CA LEU A 140 -1.68 -7.18 0.04
C LEU A 140 -2.01 -6.86 -1.42
N GLN A 141 -1.04 -7.05 -2.31
CA GLN A 141 -1.20 -6.81 -3.75
C GLN A 141 -2.11 -7.83 -4.47
N GLU A 142 -2.53 -8.91 -3.82
CA GLU A 142 -3.46 -9.88 -4.39
C GLU A 142 -4.93 -9.43 -4.26
N LEU A 143 -5.20 -8.45 -3.39
CA LEU A 143 -6.52 -7.85 -3.28
C LEU A 143 -6.87 -7.10 -4.57
N VAL A 144 -8.11 -7.27 -5.02
CA VAL A 144 -8.65 -6.62 -6.21
C VAL A 144 -9.80 -5.67 -5.86
N VAL A 145 -10.19 -4.81 -6.80
CA VAL A 145 -11.32 -3.89 -6.62
C VAL A 145 -12.58 -4.67 -6.25
N GLY A 146 -13.25 -4.23 -5.18
CA GLY A 146 -14.45 -4.86 -4.63
C GLY A 146 -14.20 -5.82 -3.48
N ASP A 147 -12.96 -6.30 -3.27
CA ASP A 147 -12.64 -7.14 -2.11
C ASP A 147 -12.91 -6.41 -0.80
N LYS A 148 -13.34 -7.16 0.19
CA LYS A 148 -13.71 -6.61 1.50
C LYS A 148 -12.55 -6.63 2.47
N VAL A 149 -12.47 -5.56 3.24
CA VAL A 149 -11.58 -5.41 4.39
C VAL A 149 -12.42 -4.99 5.57
N GLU A 150 -12.25 -5.66 6.70
CA GLU A 150 -12.97 -5.39 7.93
C GLU A 150 -12.01 -4.75 8.94
N LEU A 151 -12.45 -3.65 9.54
CA LEU A 151 -11.69 -2.93 10.56
C LEU A 151 -12.51 -2.88 11.84
N SER A 152 -12.06 -3.61 12.85
CA SER A 152 -12.72 -3.65 14.17
C SER A 152 -12.04 -2.68 15.12
N VAL A 153 -12.85 -1.97 15.92
CA VAL A 153 -12.39 -1.04 16.96
C VAL A 153 -12.49 -1.68 18.35
N ALA A 154 -11.88 -1.03 19.35
CA ALA A 154 -11.79 -1.56 20.70
C ALA A 154 -13.17 -1.76 21.37
N SER A 155 -14.19 -1.00 20.97
CA SER A 155 -15.58 -1.20 21.42
C SER A 155 -16.24 -2.49 20.85
N GLY A 156 -15.60 -3.17 19.90
CA GLY A 156 -16.14 -4.36 19.24
C GLY A 156 -16.93 -4.07 17.96
N LEU A 157 -17.18 -2.80 17.63
CA LEU A 157 -17.80 -2.43 16.35
C LEU A 157 -16.84 -2.75 15.20
N THR A 158 -17.41 -3.09 14.04
CA THR A 158 -16.64 -3.41 12.83
C THR A 158 -17.18 -2.61 11.66
N THR A 159 -16.30 -1.87 11.02
CA THR A 159 -16.57 -1.16 9.77
C THR A 159 -16.03 -1.96 8.59
N MET A 160 -16.86 -2.11 7.56
CA MET A 160 -16.49 -2.80 6.33
C MET A 160 -16.10 -1.81 5.25
N PHE A 161 -14.96 -2.04 4.62
CA PHE A 161 -14.46 -1.29 3.48
C PHE A 161 -14.39 -2.19 2.24
N ALA A 162 -14.51 -1.60 1.06
CA ALA A 162 -14.27 -2.30 -0.21
C ALA A 162 -13.06 -1.65 -0.91
N ILE A 163 -12.15 -2.47 -1.41
CA ILE A 163 -11.01 -1.99 -2.20
C ILE A 163 -11.51 -1.21 -3.41
N ALA A 164 -11.10 0.03 -3.54
CA ALA A 164 -11.42 0.93 -4.65
C ALA A 164 -10.29 1.04 -5.66
N GLY A 165 -9.04 0.86 -5.23
CA GLY A 165 -7.90 0.92 -6.11
C GLY A 165 -6.58 0.62 -5.42
N ARG A 166 -5.56 0.37 -6.24
CA ARG A 166 -4.17 0.14 -5.82
C ARG A 166 -3.23 0.99 -6.66
N ARG A 167 -2.19 1.52 -6.04
CA ARG A 167 -1.10 2.26 -6.69
C ARG A 167 0.24 1.82 -6.12
N SER A 168 1.27 1.88 -6.97
CA SER A 168 2.67 1.80 -6.57
C SER A 168 3.27 3.19 -6.65
N TYR A 169 3.99 3.60 -5.62
CA TYR A 169 4.71 4.86 -5.55
C TYR A 169 6.15 4.59 -5.15
N ALA A 170 7.10 5.19 -5.85
CA ALA A 170 8.48 5.13 -5.38
C ALA A 170 8.56 5.69 -3.94
N LYS A 171 9.38 5.10 -3.09
CA LYS A 171 9.48 5.50 -1.66
C LYS A 171 9.77 6.99 -1.48
N SER A 172 10.55 7.57 -2.40
CA SER A 172 10.87 9.01 -2.39
C SER A 172 9.74 9.93 -2.83
N SER A 173 8.63 9.39 -3.35
CA SER A 173 7.53 10.15 -3.95
C SER A 173 6.14 9.69 -3.50
N LEU A 174 6.03 9.17 -2.26
CA LEU A 174 4.72 8.88 -1.68
C LEU A 174 3.93 10.20 -1.55
N PRO A 175 2.78 10.32 -2.23
CA PRO A 175 2.06 11.60 -2.23
C PRO A 175 1.42 11.88 -0.87
N SER A 176 1.46 13.15 -0.44
CA SER A 176 0.83 13.59 0.82
C SER A 176 -0.68 13.33 0.86
N SER A 177 -1.32 13.25 -0.30
CA SER A 177 -2.75 12.91 -0.40
C SER A 177 -3.11 11.54 0.18
N VAL A 178 -2.15 10.65 0.40
CA VAL A 178 -2.34 9.38 1.14
C VAL A 178 -2.82 9.66 2.58
N PHE A 179 -2.34 10.75 3.18
CA PHE A 179 -2.61 11.18 4.55
C PHE A 179 -3.67 12.29 4.66
N ASP A 180 -4.38 12.58 3.57
CA ASP A 180 -5.36 13.67 3.51
C ASP A 180 -6.54 13.43 4.45
N GLN A 181 -6.80 14.42 5.34
CA GLN A 181 -7.88 14.39 6.32
C GLN A 181 -9.14 15.17 5.87
N SER A 182 -9.09 15.80 4.70
CA SER A 182 -10.21 16.59 4.15
C SER A 182 -11.18 15.80 3.27
N LEU A 183 -10.78 14.61 2.83
CA LEU A 183 -11.61 13.72 2.03
C LEU A 183 -12.64 12.98 2.90
N GLY A 184 -13.70 12.46 2.28
CA GLY A 184 -14.58 11.51 2.97
C GLY A 184 -13.79 10.32 3.53
N GLU A 185 -14.34 9.69 4.59
CA GLU A 185 -13.73 8.53 5.24
C GLU A 185 -13.22 7.50 4.23
N ARG A 186 -12.00 7.07 4.39
CA ARG A 186 -11.39 6.00 3.60
C ARG A 186 -10.32 5.25 4.38
N LEU A 187 -10.18 3.98 4.09
CA LEU A 187 -9.08 3.16 4.60
C LEU A 187 -7.95 3.15 3.57
N VAL A 188 -6.72 3.36 4.03
CA VAL A 188 -5.50 3.31 3.24
C VAL A 188 -4.56 2.28 3.85
N LEU A 189 -4.22 1.25 3.08
CA LEU A 189 -3.28 0.20 3.48
C LEU A 189 -1.96 0.42 2.75
N ILE A 190 -0.85 0.41 3.49
CA ILE A 190 0.48 0.70 2.95
C ILE A 190 1.45 -0.42 3.32
N THR A 191 2.22 -0.89 2.34
CA THR A 191 3.34 -1.81 2.55
C THR A 191 4.48 -1.52 1.59
N CYS A 192 5.65 -2.09 1.84
CA CYS A 192 6.75 -2.07 0.91
C CYS A 192 6.46 -2.96 -0.31
N GLY A 193 7.06 -2.64 -1.46
CA GLY A 193 6.94 -3.45 -2.67
C GLY A 193 7.86 -2.97 -3.78
N GLY A 194 7.59 -3.43 -5.01
CA GLY A 194 8.49 -3.18 -6.13
C GLY A 194 9.69 -4.12 -6.11
N ARG A 195 10.81 -3.68 -6.68
CA ARG A 195 12.04 -4.46 -6.71
C ARG A 195 12.76 -4.38 -5.36
N PHE A 196 13.24 -5.52 -4.87
CA PHE A 196 14.12 -5.58 -3.70
C PHE A 196 15.58 -5.35 -4.11
N ASP A 197 16.19 -4.30 -3.59
CA ASP A 197 17.62 -4.05 -3.75
C ASP A 197 18.41 -4.76 -2.63
N ARG A 198 19.09 -5.82 -2.98
CA ARG A 198 19.90 -6.62 -2.03
C ARG A 198 21.06 -5.85 -1.40
N ARG A 199 21.55 -4.79 -2.07
CA ARG A 199 22.66 -3.98 -1.58
C ARG A 199 22.25 -3.06 -0.43
N THR A 200 21.05 -2.51 -0.52
CA THR A 200 20.49 -1.61 0.49
C THR A 200 19.54 -2.32 1.45
N ALA A 201 19.14 -3.57 1.14
CA ALA A 201 18.13 -4.35 1.84
C ALA A 201 16.77 -3.65 1.89
N HIS A 202 16.40 -2.93 0.83
CA HIS A 202 15.16 -2.19 0.74
C HIS A 202 14.39 -2.48 -0.55
N TYR A 203 13.07 -2.34 -0.47
CA TYR A 203 12.18 -2.28 -1.62
C TYR A 203 12.15 -0.86 -2.19
N ASP A 204 12.03 -0.74 -3.52
CA ASP A 204 12.03 0.56 -4.21
C ASP A 204 10.73 1.34 -4.03
N ASP A 205 9.61 0.64 -3.83
CA ASP A 205 8.27 1.21 -3.83
C ASP A 205 7.51 1.04 -2.50
N ASN A 206 6.44 1.82 -2.38
CA ASN A 206 5.32 1.56 -1.49
C ASN A 206 4.12 1.12 -2.32
N ILE A 207 3.46 0.04 -1.91
CA ILE A 207 2.17 -0.40 -2.44
C ILE A 207 1.09 0.19 -1.55
N VAL A 208 0.19 0.95 -2.15
CA VAL A 208 -0.90 1.63 -1.46
C VAL A 208 -2.23 1.15 -1.99
N LEU A 209 -3.07 0.58 -1.13
CA LEU A 209 -4.45 0.25 -1.43
C LEU A 209 -5.37 1.29 -0.79
N TYR A 210 -6.37 1.69 -1.55
CA TYR A 210 -7.44 2.57 -1.09
C TYR A 210 -8.73 1.77 -1.03
N ALA A 211 -9.43 1.89 0.09
CA ALA A 211 -10.73 1.26 0.28
C ALA A 211 -11.74 2.27 0.80
N LEU A 212 -12.99 2.15 0.35
CA LEU A 212 -14.09 3.02 0.73
C LEU A 212 -15.07 2.28 1.64
N PRO A 213 -15.70 2.96 2.60
CA PRO A 213 -16.70 2.35 3.46
C PRO A 213 -17.85 1.79 2.62
N VAL A 214 -18.31 0.60 3.00
CA VAL A 214 -19.47 -0.04 2.39
C VAL A 214 -20.70 0.42 3.17
N ALA A 215 -21.65 1.02 2.47
CA ALA A 215 -22.92 1.40 3.05
C ALA A 215 -23.65 0.17 3.60
N GLY A 216 -23.96 0.15 4.89
CA GLY A 216 -24.75 -0.90 5.51
C GLY A 216 -23.99 -1.79 6.49
N ARG A 217 -24.23 -1.48 7.73
CA ARG A 217 -23.94 -2.07 9.06
C ARG A 217 -22.85 -1.32 9.82
N ARG A 218 -23.32 -0.46 10.63
CA ARG A 218 -22.66 -0.06 11.88
C ARG A 218 -23.10 -1.04 12.97
#